data_66c0b76c3fe121d8ee46d782f3bb031b
#
_entry.id   66c0b76c3fe121d8ee46d782f3bb031b
#
_cell.length_a   1.000
_cell.length_b   1.000
_cell.length_c   1.000
_cell.angle_alpha   90.00
_cell.angle_beta   90.00
_cell.angle_gamma   90.00
#
_symmetry.space_group_name_H-M   'P 1'
#
loop_
_entity.id
_entity.type
_entity.pdbx_description
1 polymer ?
#
loop_
_entity_poly.entity_id
_entity_poly.type
_entity_poly.pdbx_seq_one_letter_code
_entity_poly.pdbx_strand_id
1 'polypeptide(L)'
;MKRIAVFASGGGTDFQSIIDANEKEHFCEIAVLIASRRGIGAIERAAKHGIPSRVYAKADWPDLEQLYGDLSELLKSLSVDYIVLAGWLKIIPESFIKRFEDRIINIHPSLIPSFCGGGFYGLKVHSAVLEYGAKISGCTVHFVNEVPDGGAIIAQRAVDVEDTDTPESLQARILTVEHMLLPYCVKKLCEGKVVKQGRKVTVLD
;
A
#
# COMPACT_ATOMS: atom_id res chain seq x y z
N MET A 1 -14.19 13.97 -8.32
CA MET A 1 -13.52 13.25 -7.20
C MET A 1 -12.63 12.19 -7.79
N LYS A 2 -11.41 12.00 -7.30
CA LYS A 2 -10.50 10.96 -7.78
C LYS A 2 -10.97 9.57 -7.32
N ARG A 3 -10.78 8.57 -8.17
CA ARG A 3 -11.18 7.17 -7.94
C ARG A 3 -9.96 6.33 -7.64
N ILE A 4 -9.99 5.55 -6.56
CA ILE A 4 -8.88 4.69 -6.17
C ILE A 4 -9.29 3.22 -6.17
N ALA A 5 -8.34 2.35 -6.48
CA ALA A 5 -8.41 0.91 -6.19
C ALA A 5 -7.45 0.60 -5.05
N VAL A 6 -7.88 -0.19 -4.08
CA VAL A 6 -7.02 -0.64 -2.99
C VAL A 6 -6.73 -2.13 -3.16
N PHE A 7 -5.46 -2.52 -3.07
CA PHE A 7 -5.01 -3.89 -3.21
C PHE A 7 -4.58 -4.44 -1.86
N ALA A 8 -5.09 -5.60 -1.47
CA ALA A 8 -4.77 -6.23 -0.19
C ALA A 8 -4.59 -7.76 -0.29
N SER A 9 -3.74 -8.30 0.60
CA SER A 9 -3.48 -9.74 0.70
C SER A 9 -3.81 -10.34 2.07
N GLY A 10 -4.30 -9.53 3.03
CA GLY A 10 -4.49 -9.94 4.42
C GLY A 10 -5.66 -9.27 5.12
N GLY A 11 -5.49 -8.94 6.40
CA GLY A 11 -6.52 -8.38 7.28
C GLY A 11 -7.10 -7.04 6.87
N GLY A 12 -6.33 -6.22 6.13
CA GLY A 12 -6.78 -4.95 5.58
C GLY A 12 -6.91 -3.83 6.60
N THR A 13 -6.03 -3.76 7.60
CA THR A 13 -6.05 -2.67 8.59
C THR A 13 -5.69 -1.33 7.98
N ASP A 14 -4.69 -1.30 7.07
CA ASP A 14 -4.37 -0.11 6.28
C ASP A 14 -5.51 0.31 5.36
N PHE A 15 -6.20 -0.66 4.75
CA PHE A 15 -7.40 -0.38 3.97
C PHE A 15 -8.50 0.23 4.83
N GLN A 16 -8.71 -0.29 6.05
CA GLN A 16 -9.66 0.30 7.00
C GLN A 16 -9.30 1.75 7.34
N SER A 17 -8.02 2.04 7.56
CA SER A 17 -7.60 3.41 7.88
C SER A 17 -7.92 4.41 6.76
N ILE A 18 -7.83 3.97 5.49
CA ILE A 18 -8.25 4.79 4.34
C ILE A 18 -9.77 5.01 4.37
N ILE A 19 -10.55 3.95 4.63
CA ILE A 19 -12.02 4.05 4.74
C ILE A 19 -12.40 5.05 5.82
N ASP A 20 -11.87 4.87 7.04
CA ASP A 20 -12.21 5.69 8.22
C ASP A 20 -11.88 7.18 8.00
N ALA A 21 -10.75 7.46 7.35
CA ALA A 21 -10.37 8.82 7.00
C ALA A 21 -11.27 9.40 5.89
N ASN A 22 -11.57 8.59 4.86
CA ASN A 22 -12.39 9.04 3.73
C ASN A 22 -13.86 9.25 4.11
N GLU A 23 -14.42 8.50 5.04
CA GLU A 23 -15.77 8.72 5.57
C GLU A 23 -15.90 10.07 6.28
N LYS A 24 -14.82 10.57 6.87
CA LYS A 24 -14.79 11.87 7.55
C LYS A 24 -14.55 13.04 6.60
N GLU A 25 -13.69 12.86 5.60
CA GLU A 25 -13.13 13.95 4.83
C GLU A 25 -13.53 13.93 3.34
N HIS A 26 -14.07 12.83 2.83
CA HIS A 26 -14.59 12.66 1.47
C HIS A 26 -13.61 13.07 0.36
N PHE A 27 -12.34 12.65 0.45
CA PHE A 27 -11.29 13.06 -0.49
C PHE A 27 -11.18 12.17 -1.75
N CYS A 28 -11.78 10.97 -1.75
CA CYS A 28 -11.76 10.07 -2.90
C CYS A 28 -13.02 9.17 -2.96
N GLU A 29 -13.19 8.51 -4.10
CA GLU A 29 -14.09 7.36 -4.23
C GLU A 29 -13.26 6.08 -4.22
N ILE A 30 -13.52 5.16 -3.30
CA ILE A 30 -12.92 3.83 -3.29
C ILE A 30 -13.73 2.97 -4.24
N ALA A 31 -13.28 2.88 -5.50
CA ALA A 31 -14.02 2.23 -6.58
C ALA A 31 -14.07 0.69 -6.43
N VAL A 32 -12.99 0.10 -5.90
CA VAL A 32 -12.88 -1.36 -5.74
C VAL A 32 -11.77 -1.74 -4.77
N LEU A 33 -12.00 -2.83 -4.02
CA LEU A 33 -10.96 -3.60 -3.36
C LEU A 33 -10.53 -4.77 -4.27
N ILE A 34 -9.24 -4.90 -4.53
CA ILE A 34 -8.64 -6.06 -5.17
C ILE A 34 -7.98 -6.95 -4.12
N ALA A 35 -8.48 -8.16 -3.97
CA ALA A 35 -7.98 -9.14 -3.02
C ALA A 35 -7.13 -10.21 -3.73
N SER A 36 -5.94 -10.51 -3.23
CA SER A 36 -5.04 -11.51 -3.85
C SER A 36 -5.46 -12.96 -3.60
N ARG A 37 -6.44 -13.19 -2.75
CA ARG A 37 -7.01 -14.51 -2.43
C ARG A 37 -8.38 -14.36 -1.77
N ARG A 38 -9.16 -15.44 -1.78
CA ARG A 38 -10.46 -15.50 -1.11
C ARG A 38 -10.32 -15.50 0.42
N GLY A 39 -11.36 -15.05 1.12
CA GLY A 39 -11.49 -15.18 2.58
C GLY A 39 -10.52 -14.32 3.40
N ILE A 40 -9.99 -13.24 2.85
CA ILE A 40 -9.16 -12.29 3.62
C ILE A 40 -10.04 -11.25 4.31
N GLY A 41 -9.61 -10.78 5.50
CA GLY A 41 -10.36 -9.79 6.28
C GLY A 41 -10.65 -8.48 5.55
N ALA A 42 -9.81 -8.10 4.59
CA ALA A 42 -10.06 -6.92 3.75
C ALA A 42 -11.40 -7.01 2.98
N ILE A 43 -11.81 -8.22 2.52
CA ILE A 43 -13.10 -8.42 1.82
C ILE A 43 -14.27 -8.15 2.75
N GLU A 44 -14.19 -8.61 4.00
CA GLU A 44 -15.23 -8.37 5.01
C GLU A 44 -15.37 -6.87 5.33
N ARG A 45 -14.24 -6.17 5.39
CA ARG A 45 -14.22 -4.70 5.58
C ARG A 45 -14.89 -4.01 4.39
N ALA A 46 -14.52 -4.36 3.17
CA ALA A 46 -15.14 -3.81 1.97
C ALA A 46 -16.67 -4.00 1.99
N ALA A 47 -17.13 -5.22 2.30
CA ALA A 47 -18.56 -5.54 2.38
C ALA A 47 -19.31 -4.69 3.43
N LYS A 48 -18.71 -4.48 4.62
CA LYS A 48 -19.31 -3.65 5.69
C LYS A 48 -19.51 -2.19 5.27
N HIS A 49 -18.67 -1.68 4.38
CA HIS A 49 -18.70 -0.29 3.90
C HIS A 49 -19.28 -0.14 2.49
N GLY A 50 -19.91 -1.21 1.95
CA GLY A 50 -20.53 -1.19 0.62
C GLY A 50 -19.54 -1.01 -0.53
N ILE A 51 -18.25 -1.27 -0.31
CA ILE A 51 -17.20 -1.14 -1.30
C ILE A 51 -17.15 -2.44 -2.15
N PRO A 52 -17.26 -2.34 -3.48
CA PRO A 52 -17.11 -3.50 -4.36
C PRO A 52 -15.76 -4.20 -4.16
N SER A 53 -15.75 -5.52 -4.17
CA SER A 53 -14.50 -6.29 -4.11
C SER A 53 -14.39 -7.29 -5.25
N ARG A 54 -13.16 -7.56 -5.70
CA ARG A 54 -12.82 -8.59 -6.69
C ARG A 54 -11.62 -9.39 -6.19
N VAL A 55 -11.66 -10.69 -6.44
CA VAL A 55 -10.55 -11.58 -6.08
C VAL A 55 -9.73 -11.90 -7.33
N TYR A 56 -8.44 -11.61 -7.26
CA TYR A 56 -7.45 -11.92 -8.29
C TYR A 56 -6.41 -12.88 -7.70
N ALA A 57 -6.84 -14.13 -7.50
CA ALA A 57 -5.97 -15.17 -6.97
C ALA A 57 -5.14 -15.80 -8.12
N LYS A 58 -3.81 -15.87 -7.91
CA LYS A 58 -2.88 -16.42 -8.93
C LYS A 58 -3.30 -17.82 -9.43
N ALA A 59 -3.91 -18.63 -8.57
CA ALA A 59 -4.34 -19.98 -8.92
C ALA A 59 -5.48 -20.01 -9.95
N ASP A 60 -6.19 -18.91 -10.15
CA ASP A 60 -7.31 -18.81 -11.08
C ASP A 60 -6.86 -18.40 -12.50
N TRP A 61 -5.56 -18.16 -12.70
CA TRP A 61 -4.99 -17.61 -13.93
C TRP A 61 -3.81 -18.44 -14.42
N PRO A 62 -3.67 -18.62 -15.75
CA PRO A 62 -2.55 -19.37 -16.33
C PRO A 62 -1.19 -18.77 -16.00
N ASP A 63 -1.10 -17.45 -16.08
CA ASP A 63 0.11 -16.69 -15.78
C ASP A 63 -0.20 -15.28 -15.21
N LEU A 64 0.83 -14.57 -14.80
CA LEU A 64 0.70 -13.23 -14.21
C LEU A 64 0.34 -12.16 -15.25
N GLU A 65 0.79 -12.30 -16.49
CA GLU A 65 0.51 -11.30 -17.54
C GLU A 65 -0.98 -11.27 -17.89
N GLN A 66 -1.62 -12.43 -17.97
CA GLN A 66 -3.05 -12.51 -18.19
C GLN A 66 -3.84 -11.96 -16.99
N LEU A 67 -3.45 -12.33 -15.77
CA LEU A 67 -4.07 -11.81 -14.55
C LEU A 67 -4.03 -10.28 -14.53
N TYR A 68 -2.83 -9.70 -14.69
CA TYR A 68 -2.67 -8.26 -14.61
C TYR A 68 -3.16 -7.53 -15.88
N GLY A 69 -3.24 -8.23 -17.00
CA GLY A 69 -3.91 -7.75 -18.22
C GLY A 69 -5.40 -7.51 -17.98
N ASP A 70 -6.11 -8.51 -17.49
CA ASP A 70 -7.54 -8.41 -17.13
C ASP A 70 -7.79 -7.37 -16.04
N LEU A 71 -6.95 -7.40 -15.01
CA LEU A 71 -7.01 -6.40 -13.94
C LEU A 71 -6.85 -4.97 -14.47
N SER A 72 -5.95 -4.75 -15.45
CA SER A 72 -5.80 -3.44 -16.08
C SER A 72 -7.07 -2.98 -16.79
N GLU A 73 -7.75 -3.86 -17.51
CA GLU A 73 -9.00 -3.53 -18.20
C GLU A 73 -10.14 -3.25 -17.20
N LEU A 74 -10.23 -4.02 -16.11
CA LEU A 74 -11.16 -3.73 -15.02
C LEU A 74 -10.92 -2.33 -14.45
N LEU A 75 -9.67 -2.00 -14.08
CA LEU A 75 -9.35 -0.71 -13.48
C LEU A 75 -9.63 0.47 -14.43
N LYS A 76 -9.38 0.30 -15.73
CA LYS A 76 -9.75 1.28 -16.75
C LYS A 76 -11.27 1.45 -16.84
N SER A 77 -12.03 0.35 -16.88
CA SER A 77 -13.50 0.38 -16.96
C SER A 77 -14.12 1.10 -15.75
N LEU A 78 -13.48 0.99 -14.59
CA LEU A 78 -13.84 1.70 -13.36
C LEU A 78 -13.29 3.13 -13.29
N SER A 79 -12.57 3.59 -14.31
CA SER A 79 -11.92 4.90 -14.34
C SER A 79 -11.05 5.17 -13.11
N VAL A 80 -10.27 4.19 -12.68
CA VAL A 80 -9.37 4.31 -11.53
C VAL A 80 -8.23 5.27 -11.84
N ASP A 81 -8.07 6.29 -11.01
CA ASP A 81 -6.96 7.26 -11.09
C ASP A 81 -5.70 6.72 -10.43
N TYR A 82 -5.82 6.16 -9.23
CA TYR A 82 -4.68 5.68 -8.43
C TYR A 82 -4.92 4.30 -7.85
N ILE A 83 -3.83 3.55 -7.68
CA ILE A 83 -3.80 2.23 -7.06
C ILE A 83 -3.03 2.35 -5.75
N VAL A 84 -3.60 1.85 -4.66
CA VAL A 84 -3.00 1.85 -3.34
C VAL A 84 -2.72 0.42 -2.90
N LEU A 85 -1.46 0.07 -2.74
CA LEU A 85 -1.05 -1.22 -2.19
C LEU A 85 -1.06 -1.13 -0.66
N ALA A 86 -2.04 -1.76 -0.04
CA ALA A 86 -2.26 -1.79 1.40
C ALA A 86 -2.03 -3.23 1.92
N GLY A 87 -0.78 -3.62 2.04
CA GLY A 87 -0.40 -5.00 2.36
C GLY A 87 -0.57 -5.97 1.18
N TRP A 88 -0.21 -5.56 -0.02
CA TRP A 88 -0.18 -6.41 -1.20
C TRP A 88 1.12 -7.21 -1.28
N LEU A 89 1.03 -8.53 -1.14
CA LEU A 89 2.18 -9.44 -1.04
C LEU A 89 2.47 -10.21 -2.34
N LYS A 90 2.05 -9.68 -3.48
CA LYS A 90 2.27 -10.31 -4.78
C LYS A 90 3.17 -9.47 -5.65
N ILE A 91 3.97 -10.13 -6.46
CA ILE A 91 4.78 -9.46 -7.49
C ILE A 91 3.84 -8.83 -8.51
N ILE A 92 4.11 -7.58 -8.86
CA ILE A 92 3.42 -6.85 -9.91
C ILE A 92 4.34 -6.83 -11.13
N PRO A 93 3.88 -7.29 -12.30
CA PRO A 93 4.69 -7.27 -13.51
C PRO A 93 5.04 -5.85 -13.96
N GLU A 94 6.20 -5.69 -14.56
CA GLU A 94 6.66 -4.41 -15.10
C GLU A 94 5.67 -3.82 -16.14
N SER A 95 5.05 -4.69 -16.95
CA SER A 95 4.03 -4.32 -17.92
C SER A 95 2.83 -3.61 -17.28
N PHE A 96 2.39 -4.07 -16.10
CA PHE A 96 1.32 -3.42 -15.33
C PHE A 96 1.80 -2.11 -14.72
N ILE A 97 3.01 -2.08 -14.12
CA ILE A 97 3.58 -0.87 -13.53
C ILE A 97 3.67 0.24 -14.58
N LYS A 98 4.17 -0.05 -15.78
CA LYS A 98 4.27 0.92 -16.88
C LYS A 98 2.90 1.47 -17.33
N ARG A 99 1.85 0.65 -17.30
CA ARG A 99 0.47 1.12 -17.63
C ARG A 99 -0.08 2.12 -16.61
N PHE A 100 0.38 2.02 -15.38
CA PHE A 100 -0.03 2.86 -14.26
C PHE A 100 1.15 3.63 -13.65
N GLU A 101 2.11 4.04 -14.51
CA GLU A 101 3.28 4.80 -14.08
C GLU A 101 2.86 6.03 -13.27
N ASP A 102 3.53 6.25 -12.13
CA ASP A 102 3.25 7.32 -11.17
C ASP A 102 1.80 7.34 -10.60
N ARG A 103 1.08 6.23 -10.74
CA ARG A 103 -0.28 6.07 -10.20
C ARG A 103 -0.43 4.93 -9.21
N ILE A 104 0.65 4.22 -8.89
CA ILE A 104 0.67 3.16 -7.89
C ILE A 104 1.50 3.63 -6.72
N ILE A 105 0.92 3.59 -5.52
CA ILE A 105 1.65 3.84 -4.27
C ILE A 105 1.59 2.61 -3.37
N ASN A 106 2.60 2.44 -2.53
CA ASN A 106 2.71 1.36 -1.56
C ASN A 106 3.05 1.90 -0.19
N ILE A 107 2.57 1.25 0.86
CA ILE A 107 3.08 1.42 2.21
C ILE A 107 3.97 0.25 2.58
N HIS A 108 5.17 0.55 3.11
CA HIS A 108 6.16 -0.43 3.54
C HIS A 108 6.53 -0.18 5.00
N PRO A 109 6.55 -1.22 5.87
CA PRO A 109 6.71 -1.08 7.31
C PRO A 109 8.18 -0.91 7.76
N SER A 110 8.96 -0.12 7.01
CA SER A 110 10.30 0.33 7.39
C SER A 110 10.62 1.71 6.84
N LEU A 111 11.72 2.29 7.29
CA LEU A 111 12.30 3.51 6.73
C LEU A 111 13.19 3.15 5.53
N ILE A 112 12.62 3.12 4.33
CA ILE A 112 13.38 2.88 3.08
C ILE A 112 14.55 3.90 3.00
N PRO A 113 15.78 3.47 2.66
CA PRO A 113 16.17 2.21 2.00
C PRO A 113 16.53 1.05 2.95
N SER A 114 16.30 1.14 4.25
CA SER A 114 16.62 0.08 5.19
C SER A 114 15.49 -0.95 5.28
N PHE A 115 15.83 -2.24 5.43
CA PHE A 115 14.90 -3.35 5.66
C PHE A 115 13.75 -3.41 4.64
N CYS A 116 14.08 -3.27 3.34
CA CYS A 116 13.13 -3.25 2.24
C CYS A 116 13.62 -4.12 1.07
N GLY A 117 12.77 -4.28 0.04
CA GLY A 117 13.09 -5.10 -1.12
C GLY A 117 12.74 -6.58 -0.94
N GLY A 118 13.35 -7.44 -1.76
CA GLY A 118 13.02 -8.85 -1.81
C GLY A 118 13.19 -9.57 -0.46
N GLY A 119 12.12 -10.21 0.02
CA GLY A 119 12.13 -10.96 1.28
C GLY A 119 11.68 -10.17 2.52
N PHE A 120 11.62 -8.85 2.47
CA PHE A 120 11.17 -8.01 3.58
C PHE A 120 9.67 -7.72 3.49
N TYR A 121 8.86 -8.45 4.26
CA TYR A 121 7.41 -8.26 4.38
C TYR A 121 6.87 -8.77 5.71
N GLY A 122 5.80 -8.17 6.20
CA GLY A 122 5.15 -8.55 7.45
C GLY A 122 6.11 -8.57 8.63
N LEU A 123 6.00 -9.56 9.51
CA LEU A 123 6.84 -9.67 10.71
C LEU A 123 8.34 -9.81 10.42
N LYS A 124 8.72 -10.29 9.21
CA LYS A 124 10.14 -10.42 8.83
C LYS A 124 10.88 -9.08 8.84
N VAL A 125 10.20 -7.99 8.51
CA VAL A 125 10.79 -6.65 8.56
C VAL A 125 11.15 -6.30 9.99
N HIS A 126 10.20 -6.47 10.91
CA HIS A 126 10.37 -6.12 12.32
C HIS A 126 11.41 -7.02 13.01
N SER A 127 11.41 -8.32 12.70
CA SER A 127 12.44 -9.26 13.17
C SER A 127 13.83 -8.81 12.73
N ALA A 128 14.00 -8.42 11.46
CA ALA A 128 15.28 -7.96 10.95
C ALA A 128 15.74 -6.62 11.58
N VAL A 129 14.81 -5.71 11.85
CA VAL A 129 15.09 -4.45 12.56
C VAL A 129 15.64 -4.72 13.97
N LEU A 130 14.98 -5.64 14.71
CA LEU A 130 15.39 -6.01 16.06
C LEU A 130 16.72 -6.79 16.07
N GLU A 131 16.88 -7.74 15.17
CA GLU A 131 18.10 -8.54 15.02
C GLU A 131 19.32 -7.65 14.68
N TYR A 132 19.11 -6.63 13.84
CA TYR A 132 20.16 -5.66 13.51
C TYR A 132 20.51 -4.74 14.68
N GLY A 133 19.64 -4.61 15.68
CA GLY A 133 19.81 -3.68 16.81
C GLY A 133 19.53 -2.23 16.46
N ALA A 134 18.71 -1.97 15.43
CA ALA A 134 18.32 -0.60 15.07
C ALA A 134 17.54 0.05 16.22
N LYS A 135 17.76 1.33 16.45
CA LYS A 135 17.08 2.10 17.52
C LYS A 135 15.90 2.92 17.01
N ILE A 136 15.78 3.05 15.69
CA ILE A 136 14.68 3.73 15.01
C ILE A 136 14.20 2.87 13.85
N SER A 137 12.89 2.72 13.72
CA SER A 137 12.21 2.13 12.59
C SER A 137 11.07 3.04 12.13
N GLY A 138 10.09 2.53 11.38
CA GLY A 138 8.97 3.34 10.94
C GLY A 138 8.29 2.77 9.71
N CYS A 139 7.62 3.64 8.96
CA CYS A 139 7.00 3.27 7.70
C CYS A 139 7.28 4.29 6.59
N THR A 140 7.13 3.84 5.35
CA THR A 140 7.34 4.63 4.13
C THR A 140 6.18 4.45 3.19
N VAL A 141 5.61 5.57 2.72
CA VAL A 141 4.72 5.58 1.55
C VAL A 141 5.54 6.06 0.35
N HIS A 142 5.53 5.29 -0.73
CA HIS A 142 6.32 5.56 -1.92
C HIS A 142 5.57 5.20 -3.20
N PHE A 143 5.95 5.79 -4.31
CA PHE A 143 5.52 5.33 -5.64
C PHE A 143 6.13 3.96 -5.94
N VAL A 144 5.41 3.14 -6.69
CA VAL A 144 5.89 1.81 -7.12
C VAL A 144 6.55 1.94 -8.48
N ASN A 145 7.72 1.33 -8.61
CA ASN A 145 8.43 1.13 -9.86
C ASN A 145 8.85 -0.35 -10.01
N GLU A 146 9.64 -0.68 -11.02
CA GLU A 146 10.10 -2.04 -11.32
C GLU A 146 11.03 -2.64 -10.25
N VAL A 147 11.62 -1.81 -9.42
CA VAL A 147 12.49 -2.25 -8.31
C VAL A 147 11.63 -2.38 -7.04
N PRO A 148 11.54 -3.56 -6.41
CA PRO A 148 10.80 -3.73 -5.17
C PRO A 148 11.21 -2.70 -4.11
N ASP A 149 10.24 -1.95 -3.61
CA ASP A 149 10.38 -0.84 -2.66
C ASP A 149 11.35 0.27 -3.13
N GLY A 150 11.68 0.31 -4.44
CA GLY A 150 12.68 1.19 -5.01
C GLY A 150 12.16 2.53 -5.53
N GLY A 151 10.87 2.78 -5.51
CA GLY A 151 10.26 3.99 -6.07
C GLY A 151 10.49 5.27 -5.24
N ALA A 152 10.05 6.40 -5.77
CA ALA A 152 10.21 7.70 -5.13
C ALA A 152 9.38 7.80 -3.85
N ILE A 153 10.00 8.21 -2.75
CA ILE A 153 9.36 8.30 -1.43
C ILE A 153 8.47 9.54 -1.38
N ILE A 154 7.21 9.34 -0.97
CA ILE A 154 6.23 10.41 -0.76
C ILE A 154 6.37 10.97 0.66
N ALA A 155 6.34 10.09 1.65
CA ALA A 155 6.47 10.47 3.05
C ALA A 155 6.95 9.29 3.90
N GLN A 156 7.54 9.61 5.04
CA GLN A 156 8.00 8.64 6.05
C GLN A 156 7.59 9.09 7.45
N ARG A 157 7.40 8.11 8.34
CA ARG A 157 7.23 8.36 9.79
C ARG A 157 8.11 7.41 10.56
N ALA A 158 8.90 7.96 11.47
CA ALA A 158 9.78 7.20 12.36
C ALA A 158 9.06 6.85 13.66
N VAL A 159 9.47 5.73 14.24
CA VAL A 159 9.12 5.30 15.60
C VAL A 159 10.40 4.80 16.30
N ASP A 160 10.46 4.96 17.60
CA ASP A 160 11.53 4.39 18.40
C ASP A 160 11.38 2.87 18.50
N VAL A 161 12.51 2.18 18.52
CA VAL A 161 12.60 0.75 18.83
C VAL A 161 13.02 0.63 20.29
N GLU A 162 12.17 0.00 21.08
CA GLU A 162 12.42 -0.21 22.52
C GLU A 162 13.24 -1.48 22.75
N ASP A 163 14.09 -1.50 23.78
CA ASP A 163 14.94 -2.66 24.09
C ASP A 163 14.12 -3.92 24.45
N THR A 164 12.87 -3.74 24.82
CA THR A 164 11.93 -4.83 25.17
C THR A 164 11.02 -5.24 24.01
N ASP A 165 11.19 -4.67 22.81
CA ASP A 165 10.33 -4.97 21.68
C ASP A 165 10.45 -6.42 21.23
N THR A 166 9.30 -7.00 20.90
CA THR A 166 9.18 -8.17 20.04
C THR A 166 8.80 -7.73 18.63
N PRO A 167 8.94 -8.61 17.60
CA PRO A 167 8.47 -8.27 16.26
C PRO A 167 7.00 -7.81 16.23
N GLU A 168 6.15 -8.41 17.06
CA GLU A 168 4.73 -8.10 17.16
C GLU A 168 4.47 -6.74 17.82
N SER A 169 5.20 -6.39 18.89
CA SER A 169 5.05 -5.10 19.57
C SER A 169 5.51 -3.95 18.67
N LEU A 170 6.65 -4.14 17.98
CA LEU A 170 7.16 -3.17 17.03
C LEU A 170 6.21 -3.03 15.84
N GLN A 171 5.67 -4.14 15.31
CA GLN A 171 4.64 -4.10 14.27
C GLN A 171 3.43 -3.29 14.71
N ALA A 172 2.89 -3.55 15.90
CA ALA A 172 1.73 -2.85 16.42
C ALA A 172 1.97 -1.33 16.52
N ARG A 173 3.17 -0.92 16.96
CA ARG A 173 3.58 0.49 17.03
C ARG A 173 3.68 1.10 15.64
N ILE A 174 4.30 0.43 14.67
CA ILE A 174 4.42 0.91 13.29
C ILE A 174 3.05 1.01 12.63
N LEU A 175 2.14 0.04 12.83
CA LEU A 175 0.78 0.10 12.30
C LEU A 175 0.04 1.37 12.73
N THR A 176 0.28 1.89 13.94
CA THR A 176 -0.38 3.14 14.37
C THR A 176 0.02 4.33 13.51
N VAL A 177 1.27 4.40 13.07
CA VAL A 177 1.75 5.48 12.20
C VAL A 177 1.45 5.21 10.71
N GLU A 178 1.38 3.94 10.28
CA GLU A 178 0.89 3.57 8.94
C GLU A 178 -0.55 4.03 8.74
N HIS A 179 -1.43 3.77 9.72
CA HIS A 179 -2.84 4.16 9.70
C HIS A 179 -3.07 5.69 9.67
N MET A 180 -2.06 6.48 10.00
CA MET A 180 -2.09 7.95 9.83
C MET A 180 -1.46 8.38 8.50
N LEU A 181 -0.32 7.77 8.15
CA LEU A 181 0.48 8.21 7.01
C LEU A 181 -0.14 7.85 5.67
N LEU A 182 -0.67 6.62 5.55
CA LEU A 182 -1.23 6.16 4.28
C LEU A 182 -2.47 6.96 3.86
N PRO A 183 -3.50 7.16 4.72
CA PRO A 183 -4.64 8.01 4.37
C PRO A 183 -4.23 9.45 4.04
N TYR A 184 -3.27 10.03 4.78
CA TYR A 184 -2.73 11.35 4.49
C TYR A 184 -2.14 11.42 3.07
N CYS A 185 -1.29 10.46 2.69
CA CYS A 185 -0.68 10.43 1.36
C CYS A 185 -1.73 10.21 0.26
N VAL A 186 -2.71 9.32 0.48
CA VAL A 186 -3.81 9.09 -0.47
C VAL A 186 -4.62 10.38 -0.67
N LYS A 187 -4.96 11.08 0.42
CA LYS A 187 -5.66 12.37 0.36
C LYS A 187 -4.88 13.40 -0.47
N LYS A 188 -3.60 13.63 -0.13
CA LYS A 188 -2.74 14.58 -0.85
C LYS A 188 -2.60 14.24 -2.33
N LEU A 189 -2.52 12.94 -2.65
CA LEU A 189 -2.46 12.47 -4.03
C LEU A 189 -3.77 12.78 -4.77
N CYS A 190 -4.91 12.50 -4.15
CA CYS A 190 -6.23 12.76 -4.74
C CYS A 190 -6.54 14.26 -4.89
N GLU A 191 -5.98 15.11 -4.03
CA GLU A 191 -6.04 16.56 -4.11
C GLU A 191 -5.10 17.16 -5.18
N GLY A 192 -4.23 16.33 -5.80
CA GLY A 192 -3.22 16.81 -6.75
C GLY A 192 -2.07 17.57 -6.11
N LYS A 193 -1.84 17.34 -4.82
CA LYS A 193 -0.83 18.02 -4.00
C LYS A 193 0.48 17.24 -3.87
N VAL A 194 0.69 16.22 -4.66
CA VAL A 194 1.94 15.44 -4.71
C VAL A 194 2.63 15.72 -6.03
N VAL A 195 3.80 16.36 -5.97
CA VAL A 195 4.61 16.71 -7.13
C VAL A 195 5.88 15.86 -7.15
N LYS A 196 6.04 15.03 -8.18
CA LYS A 196 7.21 14.17 -8.38
C LYS A 196 8.14 14.74 -9.45
N GLN A 197 9.41 14.85 -9.13
CA GLN A 197 10.49 15.24 -10.04
C GLN A 197 11.64 14.22 -9.93
N GLY A 198 11.64 13.22 -10.79
CA GLY A 198 12.56 12.10 -10.68
C GLY A 198 12.34 11.34 -9.36
N ARG A 199 13.35 11.27 -8.52
CA ARG A 199 13.22 10.64 -7.18
C ARG A 199 12.75 11.59 -6.07
N LYS A 200 12.74 12.89 -6.33
CA LYS A 200 12.29 13.87 -5.34
C LYS A 200 10.77 14.05 -5.43
N VAL A 201 10.09 13.91 -4.30
CA VAL A 201 8.66 14.17 -4.18
C VAL A 201 8.45 15.31 -3.19
N THR A 202 7.60 16.25 -3.56
CA THR A 202 7.15 17.35 -2.70
C THR A 202 5.67 17.19 -2.44
N VAL A 203 5.28 17.18 -1.18
CA VAL A 203 3.87 17.22 -0.78
C VAL A 203 3.53 18.66 -0.41
N LEU A 204 2.56 19.23 -1.13
CA LEU A 204 2.11 20.60 -0.94
C LEU A 204 1.06 20.68 0.18
N ASP A 205 0.95 21.82 0.81
CA ASP A 205 -0.03 22.09 1.88
C ASP A 205 -1.49 22.10 1.40
#